data_d148a4c77487d6057ac4edb753586c63
#
_entry.id   d148a4c77487d6057ac4edb753586c63
#
_cell.length_a   1.000
_cell.length_b   1.000
_cell.length_c   1.000
_cell.angle_alpha   90.00
_cell.angle_beta   90.00
_cell.angle_gamma   90.00
#
_symmetry.space_group_name_H-M   'P 1'
#
loop_
_entity.id
_entity.type
_entity.pdbx_description
1 polymer ?
#
loop_
_entity_poly.entity_id
_entity_poly.type
_entity_poly.pdbx_seq_one_letter_code
_entity_poly.pdbx_strand_id
1 'polypeptide(L)'
;MKVIQIHSTDGGGGGGLVAYHLMERLCEIGHESELYIGEVKLSADKRVKYLSRRIELANKLSQIFPFPSKIKAGIRLLVTNITSPRALVKFLSGKEYVHVYNTEKHLKKILREKPDIVHCHNLHNNYFDLEALVYLSQHVPTVITLHDAWLLTGHCAHFFNCEKWKTGCGDCPNLSVYPAIMKDVTEYNWRKRAEIYQNCKLYVTAPSKWILDAAHESMLNAGIVESAVIPNGIDLNVFCPGDKIGAREALSLPKDRFIIIFSASGLKRNAFKDFQCLRETLDILGSSGNDVLCLALGDSGDTEFIGDSVEIRFIPFISDAKVVARYYHAADVYVHPARAETFGLVIVEAESCGLPVVASAVGGIPELIIDGDTGYLVPMGDAEMMAEKILQLKNDRVLRDRMGRNAITLTMEQYDENIMVDKYLKYYKSIINNP
;
A
#
# COMPACT_ATOMS: atom_id res chain seq x y z
N MET A 1 -19.33 1.82 19.50
CA MET A 1 -17.86 1.76 19.69
C MET A 1 -17.26 2.96 19.02
N LYS A 2 -16.29 3.61 19.66
CA LYS A 2 -15.54 4.74 19.09
C LYS A 2 -14.11 4.29 18.72
N VAL A 3 -13.77 4.33 17.43
CA VAL A 3 -12.46 3.95 16.89
C VAL A 3 -11.79 5.18 16.32
N ILE A 4 -10.62 5.51 16.83
CA ILE A 4 -9.79 6.57 16.25
C ILE A 4 -8.66 5.93 15.47
N GLN A 5 -8.55 6.31 14.20
CA GLN A 5 -7.49 5.84 13.32
C GLN A 5 -6.41 6.90 13.13
N ILE A 6 -5.16 6.46 12.96
CA ILE A 6 -4.00 7.34 12.74
C ILE A 6 -3.23 6.83 11.53
N HIS A 7 -3.06 7.68 10.51
CA HIS A 7 -2.30 7.37 9.30
C HIS A 7 -1.52 8.59 8.80
N SER A 8 -0.59 8.41 7.88
CA SER A 8 0.13 9.55 7.27
C SER A 8 -0.79 10.41 6.39
N THR A 9 -1.68 9.79 5.60
CA THR A 9 -2.62 10.46 4.68
C THR A 9 -3.97 9.75 4.69
N ASP A 10 -4.99 10.37 4.08
CA ASP A 10 -6.31 9.77 3.83
C ASP A 10 -6.48 9.22 2.40
N GLY A 11 -5.39 8.90 1.74
CA GLY A 11 -5.35 8.38 0.36
C GLY A 11 -3.94 8.49 -0.22
N GLY A 12 -3.82 8.36 -1.54
CA GLY A 12 -2.52 8.46 -2.24
C GLY A 12 -1.64 7.20 -2.15
N GLY A 13 -2.14 6.13 -1.53
CA GLY A 13 -1.51 4.81 -1.44
C GLY A 13 -2.44 3.82 -0.76
N GLY A 14 -2.19 2.52 -0.95
CA GLY A 14 -3.09 1.46 -0.50
C GLY A 14 -3.44 1.53 0.98
N GLY A 15 -2.44 1.71 1.87
CA GLY A 15 -2.70 1.81 3.32
C GLY A 15 -3.59 2.99 3.73
N GLY A 16 -3.42 4.16 3.05
CA GLY A 16 -4.25 5.34 3.32
C GLY A 16 -5.72 5.14 2.88
N LEU A 17 -5.92 4.50 1.74
CA LEU A 17 -7.25 4.14 1.25
C LEU A 17 -7.93 3.14 2.18
N VAL A 18 -7.22 2.10 2.61
CA VAL A 18 -7.76 1.11 3.57
C VAL A 18 -8.17 1.76 4.88
N ALA A 19 -7.34 2.65 5.46
CA ALA A 19 -7.68 3.37 6.68
C ALA A 19 -8.92 4.26 6.51
N TYR A 20 -9.01 4.96 5.36
CA TYR A 20 -10.15 5.82 5.05
C TYR A 20 -11.44 5.01 4.87
N HIS A 21 -11.43 3.95 4.06
CA HIS A 21 -12.60 3.10 3.84
C HIS A 21 -13.04 2.39 5.12
N LEU A 22 -12.10 1.90 5.94
CA LEU A 22 -12.43 1.33 7.25
C LEU A 22 -13.15 2.34 8.15
N MET A 23 -12.67 3.60 8.21
CA MET A 23 -13.35 4.68 8.93
C MET A 23 -14.77 4.90 8.39
N GLU A 24 -14.92 5.00 7.08
CA GLU A 24 -16.18 5.29 6.41
C GLU A 24 -17.20 4.19 6.67
N ARG A 25 -16.83 2.93 6.44
CA ARG A 25 -17.70 1.77 6.67
C ARG A 25 -18.08 1.59 8.14
N LEU A 26 -17.16 1.80 9.07
CA LEU A 26 -17.49 1.79 10.50
C LEU A 26 -18.58 2.81 10.85
N CYS A 27 -18.53 4.02 10.27
CA CYS A 27 -19.56 5.03 10.46
C CYS A 27 -20.90 4.64 9.84
N GLU A 28 -20.91 4.06 8.64
CA GLU A 28 -22.12 3.61 7.94
C GLU A 28 -22.91 2.56 8.74
N ILE A 29 -22.20 1.67 9.45
CA ILE A 29 -22.82 0.63 10.29
C ILE A 29 -23.06 1.08 11.73
N GLY A 30 -23.02 2.39 11.99
CA GLY A 30 -23.45 3.01 13.26
C GLY A 30 -22.37 3.09 14.35
N HIS A 31 -21.09 2.97 14.02
CA HIS A 31 -19.98 3.24 14.93
C HIS A 31 -19.45 4.67 14.77
N GLU A 32 -18.76 5.18 15.78
CA GLU A 32 -18.04 6.44 15.68
C GLU A 32 -16.61 6.15 15.18
N SER A 33 -16.21 6.72 14.07
CA SER A 33 -14.82 6.63 13.62
C SER A 33 -14.31 7.93 13.04
N GLU A 34 -13.06 8.27 13.34
CA GLU A 34 -12.34 9.44 12.86
C GLU A 34 -10.93 9.04 12.44
N LEU A 35 -10.41 9.70 11.40
CA LEU A 35 -9.05 9.48 10.90
C LEU A 35 -8.19 10.71 11.17
N TYR A 36 -7.14 10.55 11.97
CA TYR A 36 -6.12 11.58 12.20
C TYR A 36 -4.92 11.37 11.27
N ILE A 37 -4.62 12.39 10.48
CA ILE A 37 -3.55 12.31 9.47
C ILE A 37 -2.34 13.17 9.83
N GLY A 38 -1.17 12.66 9.41
CA GLY A 38 0.13 13.28 9.67
C GLY A 38 0.67 14.14 8.55
N GLU A 39 0.12 14.08 7.35
CA GLU A 39 0.67 14.77 6.18
C GLU A 39 -0.41 15.55 5.41
N VAL A 40 -0.82 15.04 4.27
CA VAL A 40 -1.73 15.72 3.35
C VAL A 40 -3.14 15.15 3.49
N LYS A 41 -4.11 16.03 3.68
CA LYS A 41 -5.53 15.71 3.56
C LYS A 41 -5.94 15.81 2.09
N LEU A 42 -6.43 14.73 1.54
CA LEU A 42 -6.89 14.61 0.16
C LEU A 42 -8.41 14.75 0.06
N SER A 43 -9.13 14.21 1.06
CA SER A 43 -10.60 14.28 1.09
C SER A 43 -11.13 15.61 1.68
N ALA A 44 -12.37 15.93 1.34
CA ALA A 44 -13.14 17.00 2.00
C ALA A 44 -13.85 16.53 3.27
N ASP A 45 -13.73 15.27 3.65
CA ASP A 45 -14.43 14.67 4.78
C ASP A 45 -14.04 15.34 6.11
N LYS A 46 -15.05 15.75 6.88
CA LYS A 46 -14.83 16.40 8.18
C LYS A 46 -14.37 15.43 9.28
N ARG A 47 -14.59 14.13 9.09
CA ARG A 47 -14.11 13.07 10.00
C ARG A 47 -12.60 12.87 9.90
N VAL A 48 -11.98 13.34 8.80
CA VAL A 48 -10.53 13.37 8.61
C VAL A 48 -9.98 14.65 9.21
N LYS A 49 -9.10 14.52 10.19
CA LYS A 49 -8.52 15.62 10.97
C LYS A 49 -6.99 15.57 10.91
N TYR A 50 -6.33 16.70 11.05
CA TYR A 50 -4.89 16.72 11.22
C TYR A 50 -4.48 16.33 12.65
N LEU A 51 -3.48 15.48 12.78
CA LEU A 51 -2.92 15.08 14.08
C LEU A 51 -2.37 16.30 14.84
N SER A 52 -1.82 17.29 14.12
CA SER A 52 -1.29 18.51 14.71
C SER A 52 -1.65 19.75 13.91
N ARG A 53 -1.94 20.88 14.62
CA ARG A 53 -2.19 22.18 13.98
C ARG A 53 -1.01 22.69 13.15
N ARG A 54 0.23 22.30 13.49
CA ARG A 54 1.43 22.69 12.71
C ARG A 54 1.40 22.04 11.33
N ILE A 55 1.06 20.77 11.26
CA ILE A 55 0.89 20.05 9.99
C ILE A 55 -0.21 20.69 9.15
N GLU A 56 -1.34 20.98 9.77
CA GLU A 56 -2.46 21.69 9.13
C GLU A 56 -2.02 23.04 8.54
N LEU A 57 -1.29 23.86 9.33
CA LEU A 57 -0.80 25.16 8.89
C LEU A 57 0.20 25.04 7.74
N ALA A 58 1.16 24.09 7.83
CA ALA A 58 2.13 23.85 6.77
C ALA A 58 1.47 23.46 5.46
N ASN A 59 0.42 22.62 5.53
CA ASN A 59 -0.36 22.25 4.36
C ASN A 59 -1.17 23.42 3.79
N LYS A 60 -1.87 24.18 4.62
CA LYS A 60 -2.60 25.37 4.17
C LYS A 60 -1.67 26.37 3.47
N LEU A 61 -0.51 26.68 4.06
CA LEU A 61 0.47 27.58 3.45
C LEU A 61 1.01 27.06 2.12
N SER A 62 1.21 25.74 1.98
CA SER A 62 1.67 25.15 0.72
C SER A 62 0.61 25.16 -0.39
N GLN A 63 -0.66 25.35 -0.05
CA GLN A 63 -1.78 25.38 -0.99
C GLN A 63 -2.12 26.80 -1.48
N ILE A 64 -1.71 27.84 -0.75
CA ILE A 64 -2.01 29.24 -1.10
C ILE A 64 -1.44 29.61 -2.48
N PHE A 65 -0.35 28.99 -2.91
CA PHE A 65 0.29 29.28 -4.18
C PHE A 65 0.17 28.09 -5.17
N PRO A 66 -0.09 28.34 -6.46
CA PRO A 66 -0.21 27.32 -7.50
C PRO A 66 1.15 26.78 -7.96
N PHE A 67 1.99 26.36 -7.01
CA PHE A 67 3.30 25.79 -7.32
C PHE A 67 3.22 24.30 -7.72
N PRO A 68 4.17 23.81 -8.52
CA PRO A 68 4.33 22.37 -8.79
C PRO A 68 4.49 21.57 -7.47
N SER A 69 4.09 20.29 -7.50
CA SER A 69 4.09 19.42 -6.31
C SER A 69 5.42 19.33 -5.58
N LYS A 70 6.55 19.34 -6.31
CA LYS A 70 7.91 19.37 -5.73
C LYS A 70 8.19 20.64 -4.94
N ILE A 71 7.73 21.80 -5.43
CA ILE A 71 7.89 23.09 -4.73
C ILE A 71 6.98 23.13 -3.50
N LYS A 72 5.75 22.63 -3.60
CA LYS A 72 4.83 22.48 -2.45
C LYS A 72 5.42 21.59 -1.35
N ALA A 73 6.08 20.49 -1.75
CA ALA A 73 6.79 19.62 -0.81
C ALA A 73 7.97 20.35 -0.14
N GLY A 74 8.73 21.13 -0.91
CA GLY A 74 9.81 21.99 -0.39
C GLY A 74 9.32 23.06 0.60
N ILE A 75 8.20 23.73 0.29
CA ILE A 75 7.59 24.72 1.19
C ILE A 75 7.12 24.04 2.48
N ARG A 76 6.49 22.86 2.40
CA ARG A 76 6.09 22.10 3.61
C ARG A 76 7.30 21.76 4.46
N LEU A 77 8.37 21.24 3.83
CA LEU A 77 9.62 20.92 4.51
C LEU A 77 10.23 22.16 5.17
N LEU A 78 10.26 23.29 4.46
CA LEU A 78 10.77 24.56 4.97
C LEU A 78 9.97 25.05 6.16
N VAL A 79 8.64 25.10 6.06
CA VAL A 79 7.75 25.52 7.16
C VAL A 79 7.91 24.59 8.37
N THR A 80 7.97 23.28 8.14
CA THR A 80 8.21 22.31 9.21
C THR A 80 9.56 22.51 9.87
N ASN A 81 10.64 22.78 9.11
CA ASN A 81 11.98 23.00 9.63
C ASN A 81 12.12 24.33 10.37
N ILE A 82 11.50 25.42 9.88
CA ILE A 82 11.47 26.70 10.58
C ILE A 82 10.69 26.60 11.89
N THR A 83 9.57 25.88 11.89
CA THR A 83 8.74 25.69 13.09
C THR A 83 9.29 24.64 14.06
N SER A 84 10.23 23.81 13.61
CA SER A 84 10.92 22.81 14.43
C SER A 84 12.36 22.57 13.95
N PRO A 85 13.36 23.27 14.50
CA PRO A 85 14.78 23.03 14.16
C PRO A 85 15.22 21.57 14.36
N ARG A 86 14.55 20.86 15.26
CA ARG A 86 14.78 19.42 15.50
C ARG A 86 14.44 18.55 14.28
N ALA A 87 13.48 18.97 13.43
CA ALA A 87 13.17 18.25 12.20
C ALA A 87 14.37 18.24 11.23
N LEU A 88 15.11 19.34 11.14
CA LEU A 88 16.34 19.41 10.35
C LEU A 88 17.43 18.49 10.92
N VAL A 89 17.61 18.48 12.25
CA VAL A 89 18.56 17.57 12.91
C VAL A 89 18.19 16.12 12.64
N LYS A 90 16.90 15.77 12.73
CA LYS A 90 16.38 14.44 12.38
C LYS A 90 16.73 14.04 10.96
N PHE A 91 16.43 14.92 10.00
CA PHE A 91 16.70 14.70 8.58
C PHE A 91 18.19 14.48 8.29
N LEU A 92 19.05 15.41 8.78
CA LEU A 92 20.51 15.36 8.55
C LEU A 92 21.20 14.20 9.26
N SER A 93 20.72 13.81 10.44
CA SER A 93 21.32 12.73 11.23
C SER A 93 20.80 11.34 10.83
N GLY A 94 19.67 11.25 10.14
CA GLY A 94 18.96 9.99 9.88
C GLY A 94 18.34 9.35 11.12
N LYS A 95 18.51 9.97 12.32
CA LYS A 95 17.96 9.46 13.58
C LYS A 95 16.48 9.78 13.68
N GLU A 96 15.63 8.77 13.73
CA GLU A 96 14.18 8.95 13.76
C GLU A 96 13.64 9.40 15.13
N TYR A 97 14.47 9.27 16.19
CA TYR A 97 14.10 9.57 17.60
C TYR A 97 14.50 10.97 18.03
N VAL A 98 14.30 11.94 17.18
CA VAL A 98 14.34 13.35 17.56
C VAL A 98 12.89 13.81 17.70
N HIS A 99 12.42 14.09 18.93
CA HIS A 99 11.06 14.53 19.20
C HIS A 99 10.73 15.81 18.42
N VAL A 100 9.99 15.66 17.34
CA VAL A 100 9.70 16.77 16.43
C VAL A 100 8.30 17.32 16.68
N TYR A 101 7.32 16.43 16.92
CA TYR A 101 5.92 16.79 16.81
C TYR A 101 5.18 16.84 18.15
N ASN A 102 5.83 16.45 19.24
CA ASN A 102 5.17 16.34 20.55
C ASN A 102 3.90 15.49 20.48
N THR A 103 4.03 14.34 19.80
CA THR A 103 2.93 13.42 19.48
C THR A 103 2.14 13.04 20.72
N GLU A 104 2.80 12.74 21.83
CA GLU A 104 2.14 12.41 23.10
C GLU A 104 1.14 13.47 23.55
N LYS A 105 1.47 14.76 23.40
CA LYS A 105 0.53 15.87 23.72
C LYS A 105 -0.73 15.82 22.87
N HIS A 106 -0.59 15.46 21.59
CA HIS A 106 -1.74 15.34 20.69
C HIS A 106 -2.56 14.09 21.02
N LEU A 107 -1.91 12.97 21.33
CA LEU A 107 -2.59 11.76 21.80
C LEU A 107 -3.35 11.99 23.11
N LYS A 108 -2.76 12.69 24.08
CA LYS A 108 -3.46 13.10 25.31
C LYS A 108 -4.75 13.88 25.03
N LYS A 109 -4.78 14.69 23.96
CA LYS A 109 -6.00 15.38 23.54
C LYS A 109 -7.02 14.41 22.95
N ILE A 110 -6.57 13.52 22.08
CA ILE A 110 -7.40 12.50 21.44
C ILE A 110 -8.03 11.58 22.49
N LEU A 111 -7.26 11.13 23.48
CA LEU A 111 -7.73 10.25 24.55
C LEU A 111 -8.79 10.89 25.46
N ARG A 112 -8.89 12.24 25.51
CA ARG A 112 -10.01 12.91 26.20
C ARG A 112 -11.36 12.64 25.53
N GLU A 113 -11.37 12.24 24.29
CA GLU A 113 -12.57 11.83 23.56
C GLU A 113 -13.01 10.40 23.90
N LYS A 114 -12.27 9.71 24.77
CA LYS A 114 -12.53 8.35 25.30
C LYS A 114 -12.78 7.34 24.18
N PRO A 115 -11.85 7.18 23.21
CA PRO A 115 -11.98 6.11 22.24
C PRO A 115 -11.90 4.73 22.91
N ASP A 116 -12.65 3.78 22.39
CA ASP A 116 -12.56 2.38 22.80
C ASP A 116 -11.29 1.73 22.23
N ILE A 117 -10.87 2.17 21.04
CA ILE A 117 -9.67 1.69 20.32
C ILE A 117 -8.99 2.86 19.64
N VAL A 118 -7.65 2.85 19.62
CA VAL A 118 -6.85 3.63 18.68
C VAL A 118 -6.16 2.67 17.72
N HIS A 119 -6.43 2.85 16.43
CA HIS A 119 -5.88 2.03 15.37
C HIS A 119 -4.86 2.81 14.56
N CYS A 120 -3.59 2.44 14.69
CA CYS A 120 -2.48 3.02 13.96
C CYS A 120 -2.20 2.23 12.69
N HIS A 121 -1.92 2.95 11.60
CA HIS A 121 -1.48 2.39 10.33
C HIS A 121 -0.01 2.76 10.08
N ASN A 122 0.35 3.29 8.90
CA ASN A 122 1.72 3.71 8.62
C ASN A 122 2.14 4.92 9.47
N LEU A 123 3.09 4.71 10.38
CA LEU A 123 3.60 5.74 11.29
C LEU A 123 4.92 6.38 10.84
N HIS A 124 5.44 6.02 9.67
CA HIS A 124 6.62 6.64 9.06
C HIS A 124 6.34 8.03 8.47
N ASN A 125 7.32 8.63 7.76
CA ASN A 125 7.23 9.97 7.16
C ASN A 125 7.31 11.14 8.15
N ASN A 126 7.91 10.92 9.31
CA ASN A 126 8.26 12.00 10.24
C ASN A 126 7.09 12.81 10.82
N TYR A 127 5.90 12.26 10.93
CA TYR A 127 4.77 12.93 11.56
C TYR A 127 4.44 12.40 12.96
N PHE A 128 4.98 11.23 13.32
CA PHE A 128 4.68 10.52 14.56
C PHE A 128 5.97 10.19 15.31
N ASP A 129 6.02 10.48 16.59
CA ASP A 129 7.13 10.11 17.46
C ASP A 129 6.82 8.73 18.07
N LEU A 130 7.53 7.67 17.63
CA LEU A 130 7.21 6.27 18.01
C LEU A 130 7.21 6.02 19.52
N GLU A 131 8.01 6.77 20.31
CA GLU A 131 8.00 6.68 21.78
C GLU A 131 6.60 6.96 22.37
N ALA A 132 5.76 7.72 21.66
CA ALA A 132 4.39 7.97 22.08
C ALA A 132 3.49 6.71 22.04
N LEU A 133 3.91 5.63 21.35
CA LEU A 133 3.21 4.33 21.40
C LEU A 133 3.21 3.72 22.81
N VAL A 134 4.27 3.94 23.58
CA VAL A 134 4.34 3.46 24.98
C VAL A 134 3.20 4.10 25.78
N TYR A 135 3.09 5.43 25.71
CA TYR A 135 1.99 6.13 26.38
C TYR A 135 0.62 5.68 25.86
N LEU A 136 0.46 5.57 24.54
CA LEU A 136 -0.81 5.23 23.91
C LEU A 136 -1.29 3.85 24.36
N SER A 137 -0.43 2.83 24.23
CA SER A 137 -0.77 1.43 24.53
C SER A 137 -1.00 1.13 26.03
N GLN A 138 -0.57 2.04 26.90
CA GLN A 138 -0.85 1.97 28.35
C GLN A 138 -2.21 2.58 28.75
N HIS A 139 -2.84 3.38 27.86
CA HIS A 139 -4.05 4.13 28.19
C HIS A 139 -5.28 3.71 27.38
N VAL A 140 -5.08 3.04 26.26
CA VAL A 140 -6.15 2.56 25.38
C VAL A 140 -5.66 1.36 24.58
N PRO A 141 -6.51 0.36 24.29
CA PRO A 141 -6.18 -0.70 23.36
C PRO A 141 -5.69 -0.12 22.04
N THR A 142 -4.46 -0.45 21.67
CA THR A 142 -3.77 0.10 20.51
C THR A 142 -3.55 -0.99 19.47
N VAL A 143 -4.26 -0.87 18.35
CA VAL A 143 -4.12 -1.76 17.18
C VAL A 143 -3.12 -1.13 16.21
N ILE A 144 -2.28 -1.94 15.58
CA ILE A 144 -1.38 -1.53 14.50
C ILE A 144 -1.61 -2.45 13.30
N THR A 145 -1.94 -1.87 12.12
CA THR A 145 -1.93 -2.62 10.86
C THR A 145 -0.61 -2.40 10.12
N LEU A 146 0.03 -3.51 9.76
CA LEU A 146 1.29 -3.53 9.01
C LEU A 146 1.03 -3.47 7.51
N HIS A 147 0.96 -2.27 6.93
CA HIS A 147 0.86 -2.09 5.47
C HIS A 147 2.21 -2.22 4.77
N ASP A 148 3.30 -2.12 5.51
CA ASP A 148 4.68 -2.30 5.06
C ASP A 148 5.57 -2.79 6.20
N ALA A 149 6.85 -3.03 5.91
CA ALA A 149 7.80 -3.56 6.87
C ALA A 149 8.55 -2.48 7.69
N TRP A 150 8.20 -1.20 7.59
CA TRP A 150 8.97 -0.14 8.24
C TRP A 150 9.06 -0.30 9.77
N LEU A 151 8.00 -0.74 10.42
CA LEU A 151 7.99 -0.99 11.87
C LEU A 151 8.88 -2.17 12.29
N LEU A 152 9.26 -3.03 11.34
CA LEU A 152 10.06 -4.23 11.57
C LEU A 152 11.56 -4.02 11.35
N THR A 153 11.95 -2.90 10.75
CA THR A 153 13.31 -2.64 10.24
C THR A 153 13.96 -1.42 10.90
N GLY A 154 15.19 -1.10 10.55
CA GLY A 154 15.87 0.13 10.99
C GLY A 154 15.51 1.39 10.20
N HIS A 155 14.94 1.27 8.97
CA HIS A 155 14.45 2.40 8.19
C HIS A 155 13.52 2.02 7.03
N CYS A 156 13.77 0.88 6.35
CA CYS A 156 13.14 0.59 5.06
C CYS A 156 11.71 0.03 5.21
N ALA A 157 10.83 0.41 4.28
CA ALA A 157 9.47 -0.09 4.22
C ALA A 157 9.37 -1.51 3.62
N HIS A 158 10.46 -2.05 3.07
CA HIS A 158 10.56 -3.44 2.64
C HIS A 158 12.01 -3.90 2.72
N PHE A 159 12.23 -5.09 3.24
CA PHE A 159 13.59 -5.61 3.47
C PHE A 159 14.17 -6.39 2.29
N PHE A 160 13.38 -6.69 1.22
CA PHE A 160 13.82 -7.51 0.08
C PHE A 160 14.51 -8.81 0.55
N ASN A 161 15.76 -9.02 0.14
CA ASN A 161 16.58 -10.17 0.54
C ASN A 161 17.46 -9.90 1.78
N CYS A 162 17.26 -8.76 2.48
CA CYS A 162 18.04 -8.43 3.66
C CYS A 162 17.46 -9.12 4.89
N GLU A 163 18.29 -9.85 5.64
CA GLU A 163 17.91 -10.56 6.88
C GLU A 163 18.32 -9.80 8.16
N LYS A 164 19.05 -8.67 8.03
CA LYS A 164 19.58 -7.92 9.19
C LYS A 164 18.51 -7.38 10.12
N TRP A 165 17.31 -7.15 9.61
CA TRP A 165 16.19 -6.67 10.41
C TRP A 165 15.75 -7.64 11.51
N LYS A 166 16.05 -8.92 11.41
CA LYS A 166 15.72 -9.95 12.42
C LYS A 166 16.57 -9.82 13.69
N THR A 167 17.83 -9.46 13.55
CA THR A 167 18.81 -9.54 14.66
C THR A 167 19.45 -8.19 15.05
N GLY A 168 19.23 -7.16 14.23
CA GLY A 168 19.76 -5.81 14.43
C GLY A 168 20.29 -5.24 13.12
N CYS A 169 19.67 -4.23 12.59
CA CYS A 169 20.15 -3.52 11.41
C CYS A 169 21.57 -2.96 11.62
N GLY A 170 22.10 -2.22 10.67
CA GLY A 170 23.46 -1.69 10.64
C GLY A 170 24.18 -2.15 9.38
N ASP A 171 25.18 -1.38 8.94
CA ASP A 171 25.86 -1.62 7.66
C ASP A 171 24.85 -1.94 6.55
N CYS A 172 23.91 -0.99 6.36
CA CYS A 172 22.75 -1.17 5.49
C CYS A 172 23.15 -1.24 4.02
N PRO A 173 22.73 -2.27 3.28
CA PRO A 173 23.14 -2.43 1.86
C PRO A 173 22.52 -1.35 0.96
N ASN A 174 21.40 -0.72 1.36
CA ASN A 174 20.73 0.27 0.54
C ASN A 174 19.91 1.28 1.36
N LEU A 175 20.50 2.44 1.61
CA LEU A 175 19.86 3.56 2.34
C LEU A 175 18.82 4.31 1.49
N SER A 176 18.76 4.07 0.17
CA SER A 176 17.79 4.72 -0.72
C SER A 176 16.42 4.04 -0.74
N VAL A 177 16.29 2.85 -0.15
CA VAL A 177 14.97 2.21 0.02
C VAL A 177 14.07 3.12 0.84
N TYR A 178 12.84 3.32 0.37
CA TYR A 178 11.87 4.19 1.04
C TYR A 178 11.50 3.70 2.46
N PRO A 179 11.37 4.60 3.42
CA PRO A 179 11.77 6.02 3.44
C PRO A 179 13.30 6.17 3.48
N ALA A 180 13.87 6.82 2.46
CA ALA A 180 15.32 6.95 2.32
C ALA A 180 15.95 7.76 3.46
N ILE A 181 17.14 7.35 3.89
CA ILE A 181 17.94 8.08 4.88
C ILE A 181 19.32 8.41 4.32
N MET A 182 19.91 9.56 4.75
CA MET A 182 21.16 10.05 4.21
C MET A 182 22.42 9.43 4.87
N LYS A 183 22.27 8.93 6.07
CA LYS A 183 23.37 8.36 6.87
C LYS A 183 22.93 7.04 7.47
N ASP A 184 23.79 6.05 7.44
CA ASP A 184 23.50 4.78 8.09
C ASP A 184 23.51 4.93 9.62
N VAL A 185 22.32 4.92 10.16
CA VAL A 185 22.00 4.87 11.59
C VAL A 185 20.95 3.79 11.85
N THR A 186 20.88 2.81 10.96
CA THR A 186 19.83 1.79 10.98
C THR A 186 19.93 0.89 12.22
N GLU A 187 21.14 0.61 12.71
CA GLU A 187 21.34 -0.09 13.97
C GLU A 187 20.78 0.72 15.16
N TYR A 188 21.07 2.01 15.19
CA TYR A 188 20.55 2.90 16.25
C TYR A 188 19.02 2.95 16.22
N ASN A 189 18.42 3.13 15.06
CA ASN A 189 16.97 3.18 14.90
C ASN A 189 16.33 1.84 15.29
N TRP A 190 16.93 0.74 14.87
CA TRP A 190 16.46 -0.62 15.22
C TRP A 190 16.46 -0.85 16.73
N ARG A 191 17.59 -0.55 17.41
CA ARG A 191 17.70 -0.69 18.87
C ARG A 191 16.68 0.18 19.61
N LYS A 192 16.49 1.41 19.15
CA LYS A 192 15.49 2.31 19.74
C LYS A 192 14.06 1.80 19.57
N ARG A 193 13.71 1.23 18.42
CA ARG A 193 12.42 0.58 18.24
C ARG A 193 12.26 -0.63 19.16
N ALA A 194 13.27 -1.48 19.28
CA ALA A 194 13.25 -2.61 20.20
C ALA A 194 12.98 -2.16 21.65
N GLU A 195 13.68 -1.11 22.14
CA GLU A 195 13.45 -0.53 23.47
C GLU A 195 12.00 -0.03 23.63
N ILE A 196 11.42 0.62 22.61
CA ILE A 196 10.03 1.11 22.64
C ILE A 196 9.07 -0.08 22.72
N TYR A 197 9.21 -1.07 21.84
CA TYR A 197 8.27 -2.18 21.76
C TYR A 197 8.25 -3.05 23.00
N GLN A 198 9.37 -3.22 23.68
CA GLN A 198 9.44 -3.91 24.99
C GLN A 198 8.56 -3.26 26.07
N ASN A 199 8.20 -1.99 25.91
CA ASN A 199 7.37 -1.23 26.84
C ASN A 199 5.96 -1.00 26.33
N CYS A 200 5.59 -1.56 25.18
CA CYS A 200 4.27 -1.44 24.57
C CYS A 200 3.42 -2.69 24.78
N LYS A 201 2.11 -2.52 24.68
CA LYS A 201 1.12 -3.59 24.55
C LYS A 201 0.35 -3.35 23.26
N LEU A 202 0.70 -4.05 22.20
CA LEU A 202 0.19 -3.80 20.86
C LEU A 202 -0.63 -5.00 20.36
N TYR A 203 -1.77 -4.70 19.78
CA TYR A 203 -2.57 -5.62 19.01
C TYR A 203 -2.19 -5.43 17.54
N VAL A 204 -1.64 -6.46 16.89
CA VAL A 204 -1.08 -6.31 15.53
C VAL A 204 -1.96 -7.00 14.51
N THR A 205 -2.31 -6.29 13.45
CA THR A 205 -2.94 -6.86 12.29
C THR A 205 -2.06 -6.72 11.05
N ALA A 206 -2.24 -7.60 10.10
CA ALA A 206 -1.50 -7.59 8.84
C ALA A 206 -2.40 -8.04 7.69
N PRO A 207 -2.25 -7.47 6.48
CA PRO A 207 -3.08 -7.85 5.33
C PRO A 207 -2.70 -9.21 4.74
N SER A 208 -1.51 -9.72 5.06
CA SER A 208 -1.03 -11.04 4.63
C SER A 208 -0.33 -11.77 5.77
N LYS A 209 -0.33 -13.09 5.70
CA LYS A 209 0.42 -13.94 6.63
C LYS A 209 1.92 -13.68 6.52
N TRP A 210 2.42 -13.44 5.31
CA TRP A 210 3.83 -13.14 5.06
C TRP A 210 4.37 -12.01 5.93
N ILE A 211 3.71 -10.86 6.00
CA ILE A 211 4.19 -9.73 6.81
C ILE A 211 3.92 -9.93 8.30
N LEU A 212 2.89 -10.69 8.67
CA LEU A 212 2.64 -11.05 10.06
C LEU A 212 3.70 -12.01 10.60
N ASP A 213 4.09 -13.02 9.83
CA ASP A 213 5.19 -13.93 10.18
C ASP A 213 6.50 -13.14 10.38
N ALA A 214 6.79 -12.20 9.47
CA ALA A 214 7.93 -11.29 9.62
C ALA A 214 7.84 -10.45 10.91
N ALA A 215 6.66 -9.99 11.30
CA ALA A 215 6.49 -9.27 12.57
C ALA A 215 6.89 -10.12 13.78
N HIS A 216 6.51 -11.39 13.79
CA HIS A 216 6.86 -12.33 14.85
C HIS A 216 8.36 -12.67 14.89
N GLU A 217 9.06 -12.59 13.75
CA GLU A 217 10.52 -12.76 13.68
C GLU A 217 11.29 -11.47 14.00
N SER A 218 10.62 -10.33 14.10
CA SER A 218 11.23 -9.01 14.29
C SER A 218 11.27 -8.56 15.77
N MET A 219 11.92 -7.43 16.01
CA MET A 219 11.90 -6.74 17.31
C MET A 219 10.49 -6.33 17.77
N LEU A 220 9.51 -6.19 16.85
CA LEU A 220 8.13 -5.84 17.18
C LEU A 220 7.45 -6.92 18.01
N ASN A 221 7.87 -8.18 17.87
CA ASN A 221 7.31 -9.32 18.61
C ASN A 221 7.29 -9.11 20.14
N ALA A 222 8.27 -8.38 20.66
CA ALA A 222 8.35 -8.08 22.10
C ALA A 222 7.17 -7.26 22.64
N GLY A 223 6.49 -6.51 21.78
CA GLY A 223 5.33 -5.67 22.12
C GLY A 223 3.98 -6.27 21.73
N ILE A 224 3.95 -7.40 21.02
CA ILE A 224 2.71 -8.01 20.51
C ILE A 224 2.00 -8.76 21.64
N VAL A 225 0.76 -8.35 21.94
CA VAL A 225 -0.14 -9.06 22.85
C VAL A 225 -0.94 -10.11 22.09
N GLU A 226 -1.51 -9.72 20.98
CA GLU A 226 -2.32 -10.56 20.10
C GLU A 226 -2.14 -10.11 18.65
N SER A 227 -2.28 -11.02 17.70
CA SER A 227 -2.15 -10.68 16.29
C SER A 227 -3.14 -11.44 15.42
N ALA A 228 -3.51 -10.83 14.27
CA ALA A 228 -4.43 -11.45 13.31
C ALA A 228 -4.09 -11.05 11.87
N VAL A 229 -4.30 -11.98 10.94
CA VAL A 229 -4.33 -11.66 9.51
C VAL A 229 -5.72 -11.17 9.14
N ILE A 230 -5.81 -9.91 8.70
CA ILE A 230 -7.03 -9.30 8.18
C ILE A 230 -6.71 -8.74 6.79
N PRO A 231 -7.02 -9.49 5.73
CA PRO A 231 -6.79 -9.03 4.36
C PRO A 231 -7.48 -7.69 4.09
N ASN A 232 -6.84 -6.86 3.28
CA ASN A 232 -7.47 -5.63 2.82
C ASN A 232 -8.66 -5.96 1.91
N GLY A 233 -9.74 -5.20 2.07
CA GLY A 233 -10.92 -5.29 1.24
C GLY A 233 -10.95 -4.20 0.17
N ILE A 234 -11.74 -4.43 -0.88
CA ILE A 234 -12.04 -3.47 -1.94
C ILE A 234 -13.56 -3.31 -2.10
N ASP A 235 -13.97 -2.19 -2.69
CA ASP A 235 -15.38 -1.94 -3.03
C ASP A 235 -15.78 -2.76 -4.28
N LEU A 236 -16.47 -3.88 -4.07
CA LEU A 236 -16.97 -4.74 -5.15
C LEU A 236 -18.15 -4.13 -5.94
N ASN A 237 -18.69 -2.97 -5.55
CA ASN A 237 -19.63 -2.22 -6.39
C ASN A 237 -18.89 -1.40 -7.47
N VAL A 238 -17.62 -1.12 -7.27
CA VAL A 238 -16.75 -0.41 -8.21
C VAL A 238 -15.93 -1.41 -9.03
N PHE A 239 -15.22 -2.30 -8.35
CA PHE A 239 -14.41 -3.34 -8.98
C PHE A 239 -15.23 -4.63 -9.08
N CYS A 240 -15.93 -4.78 -10.18
CA CYS A 240 -16.81 -5.92 -10.48
C CYS A 240 -16.73 -6.25 -11.98
N PRO A 241 -17.24 -7.40 -12.42
CA PRO A 241 -17.31 -7.73 -13.84
C PRO A 241 -18.00 -6.66 -14.68
N GLY A 242 -17.46 -6.35 -15.86
CA GLY A 242 -17.98 -5.30 -16.73
C GLY A 242 -18.00 -5.64 -18.21
N ASP A 243 -18.55 -4.73 -19.02
CA ASP A 243 -18.60 -4.87 -20.46
C ASP A 243 -17.25 -4.49 -21.11
N LYS A 244 -16.51 -5.50 -21.58
CA LYS A 244 -15.22 -5.34 -22.24
C LYS A 244 -15.30 -4.51 -23.51
N ILE A 245 -16.34 -4.74 -24.33
CA ILE A 245 -16.49 -4.04 -25.64
C ILE A 245 -16.79 -2.58 -25.39
N GLY A 246 -17.77 -2.28 -24.55
CA GLY A 246 -18.12 -0.92 -24.18
C GLY A 246 -16.98 -0.18 -23.49
N ALA A 247 -16.18 -0.87 -22.66
CA ALA A 247 -14.99 -0.29 -22.03
C ALA A 247 -13.92 0.09 -23.07
N ARG A 248 -13.66 -0.79 -24.06
CA ARG A 248 -12.72 -0.50 -25.16
C ARG A 248 -13.18 0.67 -26.01
N GLU A 249 -14.46 0.74 -26.35
CA GLU A 249 -15.03 1.86 -27.09
C GLU A 249 -14.90 3.18 -26.31
N ALA A 250 -15.28 3.20 -25.04
CA ALA A 250 -15.20 4.38 -24.19
C ALA A 250 -13.77 4.89 -23.97
N LEU A 251 -12.77 4.00 -24.01
CA LEU A 251 -11.35 4.32 -23.85
C LEU A 251 -10.62 4.49 -25.19
N SER A 252 -11.32 4.40 -26.34
CA SER A 252 -10.74 4.44 -27.69
C SER A 252 -9.62 3.41 -27.88
N LEU A 253 -9.84 2.19 -27.38
CA LEU A 253 -8.91 1.07 -27.48
C LEU A 253 -9.31 0.12 -28.63
N PRO A 254 -8.36 -0.59 -29.27
CA PRO A 254 -8.63 -1.55 -30.32
C PRO A 254 -9.52 -2.70 -29.83
N LYS A 255 -10.52 -3.10 -30.65
CA LYS A 255 -11.51 -4.12 -30.25
C LYS A 255 -10.94 -5.52 -30.24
N ASP A 256 -10.07 -5.86 -31.18
CA ASP A 256 -9.63 -7.23 -31.44
C ASP A 256 -8.20 -7.52 -30.96
N ARG A 257 -7.50 -6.51 -30.44
CA ARG A 257 -6.14 -6.64 -29.97
C ARG A 257 -6.09 -7.27 -28.58
N PHE A 258 -5.09 -8.11 -28.31
CA PHE A 258 -4.86 -8.62 -26.96
C PHE A 258 -4.26 -7.52 -26.09
N ILE A 259 -4.92 -7.23 -24.97
CA ILE A 259 -4.56 -6.12 -24.07
C ILE A 259 -4.11 -6.66 -22.73
N ILE A 260 -2.88 -6.39 -22.39
CA ILE A 260 -2.37 -6.59 -21.02
C ILE A 260 -2.37 -5.25 -20.28
N ILE A 261 -2.57 -5.29 -18.98
CA ILE A 261 -2.56 -4.11 -18.13
C ILE A 261 -1.64 -4.31 -16.92
N PHE A 262 -0.90 -3.27 -16.61
CA PHE A 262 -0.06 -3.16 -15.43
C PHE A 262 -0.33 -1.82 -14.74
N SER A 263 -0.40 -1.78 -13.42
CA SER A 263 -0.67 -0.53 -12.70
C SER A 263 0.27 -0.34 -11.51
N ALA A 264 0.88 0.85 -11.45
CA ALA A 264 1.64 1.30 -10.28
C ALA A 264 1.89 2.80 -10.33
N SER A 265 1.91 3.47 -9.20
CA SER A 265 2.32 4.88 -9.14
C SER A 265 3.82 5.02 -9.41
N GLY A 266 4.19 5.83 -10.42
CA GLY A 266 5.58 6.11 -10.78
C GLY A 266 6.34 4.91 -11.30
N LEU A 267 5.75 4.13 -12.19
CA LEU A 267 6.21 2.86 -12.77
C LEU A 267 7.71 2.75 -12.97
N LYS A 268 8.27 3.67 -13.75
CA LYS A 268 9.70 3.64 -14.16
C LYS A 268 10.67 3.90 -12.99
N ARG A 269 10.18 4.42 -11.85
CA ARG A 269 10.99 4.82 -10.68
C ARG A 269 10.63 4.08 -9.41
N ASN A 270 9.61 3.23 -9.44
CA ASN A 270 9.15 2.50 -8.28
C ASN A 270 10.04 1.28 -8.03
N ALA A 271 10.87 1.35 -6.99
CA ALA A 271 11.82 0.27 -6.65
C ALA A 271 11.14 -1.05 -6.24
N PHE A 272 9.86 -1.00 -5.86
CA PHE A 272 9.08 -2.18 -5.46
C PHE A 272 8.47 -2.92 -6.66
N LYS A 273 8.37 -2.24 -7.82
CA LYS A 273 7.87 -2.82 -9.07
C LYS A 273 9.03 -3.13 -9.99
N ASP A 274 8.92 -4.20 -10.74
CA ASP A 274 9.97 -4.62 -11.67
C ASP A 274 9.62 -4.23 -13.10
N PHE A 275 9.75 -2.91 -13.40
CA PHE A 275 9.50 -2.40 -14.74
C PHE A 275 10.48 -2.98 -15.76
N GLN A 276 11.69 -3.36 -15.33
CA GLN A 276 12.67 -4.01 -16.20
C GLN A 276 12.19 -5.41 -16.62
N CYS A 277 11.72 -6.22 -15.69
CA CYS A 277 11.13 -7.52 -15.99
C CYS A 277 9.92 -7.39 -16.94
N LEU A 278 9.03 -6.38 -16.72
CA LEU A 278 7.93 -6.12 -17.66
C LEU A 278 8.47 -5.83 -19.07
N ARG A 279 9.49 -4.99 -19.18
CA ARG A 279 10.08 -4.61 -20.46
C ARG A 279 10.66 -5.83 -21.20
N GLU A 280 11.44 -6.65 -20.51
CA GLU A 280 12.01 -7.89 -21.05
C GLU A 280 10.90 -8.88 -21.46
N THR A 281 9.82 -9.00 -20.65
CA THR A 281 8.64 -9.80 -21.01
C THR A 281 8.02 -9.31 -22.34
N LEU A 282 7.87 -8.00 -22.49
CA LEU A 282 7.30 -7.40 -23.71
C LEU A 282 8.24 -7.57 -24.92
N ASP A 283 9.56 -7.51 -24.73
CA ASP A 283 10.55 -7.77 -25.77
C ASP A 283 10.45 -9.23 -26.29
N ILE A 284 10.25 -10.20 -25.38
CA ILE A 284 10.04 -11.61 -25.73
C ILE A 284 8.74 -11.79 -26.53
N LEU A 285 7.66 -11.17 -26.07
CA LEU A 285 6.36 -11.22 -26.76
C LEU A 285 6.45 -10.63 -28.18
N GLY A 286 7.13 -9.49 -28.32
CA GLY A 286 7.34 -8.80 -29.60
C GLY A 286 8.20 -9.61 -30.57
N SER A 287 9.32 -10.18 -30.09
CA SER A 287 10.22 -11.01 -30.90
C SER A 287 9.54 -12.27 -31.44
N SER A 288 8.51 -12.74 -30.77
CA SER A 288 7.69 -13.89 -31.21
C SER A 288 6.53 -13.48 -32.13
N GLY A 289 6.48 -12.22 -32.61
CA GLY A 289 5.46 -11.71 -33.53
C GLY A 289 4.06 -11.59 -32.92
N ASN A 290 3.97 -11.51 -31.59
CA ASN A 290 2.68 -11.39 -30.91
C ASN A 290 2.18 -9.96 -30.87
N ASP A 291 1.02 -9.70 -31.48
CA ASP A 291 0.34 -8.40 -31.38
C ASP A 291 -0.26 -8.19 -29.99
N VAL A 292 0.33 -7.27 -29.23
CA VAL A 292 -0.04 -6.98 -27.85
C VAL A 292 -0.06 -5.46 -27.61
N LEU A 293 -1.11 -4.99 -26.94
CA LEU A 293 -1.15 -3.65 -26.37
C LEU A 293 -0.95 -3.76 -24.85
N CYS A 294 0.08 -3.10 -24.35
CA CYS A 294 0.33 -2.95 -22.91
C CYS A 294 -0.17 -1.59 -22.42
N LEU A 295 -1.11 -1.58 -21.48
CA LEU A 295 -1.58 -0.38 -20.80
C LEU A 295 -0.82 -0.24 -19.47
N ALA A 296 0.01 0.77 -19.35
CA ALA A 296 0.83 1.06 -18.18
C ALA A 296 0.21 2.21 -17.37
N LEU A 297 -0.62 1.90 -16.38
CA LEU A 297 -1.36 2.87 -15.57
C LEU A 297 -0.50 3.41 -14.42
N GLY A 298 -0.51 4.73 -14.23
CA GLY A 298 0.10 5.43 -13.10
C GLY A 298 1.42 6.13 -13.43
N ASP A 299 1.79 6.21 -14.70
CA ASP A 299 2.92 7.01 -15.19
C ASP A 299 2.55 7.75 -16.47
N SER A 300 3.33 8.76 -16.81
CA SER A 300 3.15 9.55 -18.03
C SER A 300 4.34 9.36 -18.95
N GLY A 301 4.08 9.27 -20.24
CA GLY A 301 5.10 9.13 -21.26
C GLY A 301 4.50 9.04 -22.66
N ASP A 302 5.34 9.17 -23.66
CA ASP A 302 4.96 8.91 -25.03
C ASP A 302 4.71 7.41 -25.23
N THR A 303 3.86 7.06 -26.20
CA THR A 303 3.67 5.67 -26.61
C THR A 303 5.01 5.08 -27.11
N GLU A 304 5.37 3.92 -26.59
CA GLU A 304 6.57 3.19 -27.00
C GLU A 304 6.18 1.98 -27.83
N PHE A 305 7.04 1.63 -28.80
CA PHE A 305 6.86 0.43 -29.62
C PHE A 305 8.05 -0.50 -29.45
N ILE A 306 7.77 -1.80 -29.43
CA ILE A 306 8.78 -2.87 -29.41
C ILE A 306 8.57 -3.71 -30.66
N GLY A 307 9.47 -3.54 -31.63
CA GLY A 307 9.26 -4.05 -32.98
C GLY A 307 7.96 -3.49 -33.58
N ASP A 308 7.31 -4.28 -34.44
CA ASP A 308 6.08 -3.89 -35.14
C ASP A 308 4.81 -4.39 -34.45
N SER A 309 4.94 -5.15 -33.36
CA SER A 309 3.83 -5.94 -32.79
C SER A 309 3.47 -5.58 -31.35
N VAL A 310 4.35 -4.94 -30.57
CA VAL A 310 4.02 -4.55 -29.19
C VAL A 310 4.00 -3.04 -29.04
N GLU A 311 2.91 -2.54 -28.48
CA GLU A 311 2.70 -1.13 -28.17
C GLU A 311 2.53 -0.95 -26.66
N ILE A 312 3.22 0.03 -26.06
CA ILE A 312 3.07 0.40 -24.65
C ILE A 312 2.46 1.80 -24.59
N ARG A 313 1.27 1.91 -23.98
CA ARG A 313 0.63 3.20 -23.71
C ARG A 313 0.74 3.53 -22.23
N PHE A 314 1.39 4.63 -21.92
CA PHE A 314 1.46 5.16 -20.56
C PHE A 314 0.22 6.00 -20.26
N ILE A 315 -0.50 5.62 -19.21
CA ILE A 315 -1.71 6.30 -18.77
C ILE A 315 -1.38 7.01 -17.44
N PRO A 316 -1.57 8.34 -17.36
CA PRO A 316 -1.33 9.09 -16.14
C PRO A 316 -2.09 8.52 -14.93
N PHE A 317 -1.65 8.89 -13.72
CA PHE A 317 -2.36 8.48 -12.50
C PHE A 317 -3.85 8.89 -12.55
N ILE A 318 -4.72 7.94 -12.29
CA ILE A 318 -6.18 8.10 -12.26
C ILE A 318 -6.63 7.95 -10.81
N SER A 319 -7.32 8.97 -10.29
CA SER A 319 -7.87 8.98 -8.93
C SER A 319 -9.29 8.42 -8.85
N ASP A 320 -10.01 8.36 -9.97
CA ASP A 320 -11.37 7.81 -10.03
C ASP A 320 -11.32 6.29 -10.21
N ALA A 321 -11.70 5.57 -9.15
CA ALA A 321 -11.71 4.11 -9.14
C ALA A 321 -12.61 3.50 -10.24
N LYS A 322 -13.73 4.16 -10.61
CA LYS A 322 -14.60 3.71 -11.70
C LYS A 322 -13.91 3.78 -13.05
N VAL A 323 -13.06 4.78 -13.24
CA VAL A 323 -12.25 4.88 -14.48
C VAL A 323 -11.17 3.82 -14.49
N VAL A 324 -10.52 3.53 -13.35
CA VAL A 324 -9.55 2.43 -13.21
C VAL A 324 -10.22 1.08 -13.52
N ALA A 325 -11.37 0.80 -12.92
CA ALA A 325 -12.15 -0.41 -13.21
C ALA A 325 -12.47 -0.56 -14.70
N ARG A 326 -12.78 0.55 -15.41
CA ARG A 326 -13.01 0.52 -16.85
C ARG A 326 -11.77 0.08 -17.64
N TYR A 327 -10.55 0.46 -17.21
CA TYR A 327 -9.32 -0.05 -17.81
C TYR A 327 -9.14 -1.54 -17.56
N TYR A 328 -9.48 -2.04 -16.37
CA TYR A 328 -9.49 -3.49 -16.09
C TYR A 328 -10.50 -4.21 -16.98
N HIS A 329 -11.73 -3.71 -17.13
CA HIS A 329 -12.72 -4.30 -18.05
C HIS A 329 -12.23 -4.38 -19.50
N ALA A 330 -11.44 -3.41 -19.96
CA ALA A 330 -10.93 -3.37 -21.32
C ALA A 330 -9.79 -4.37 -21.58
N ALA A 331 -9.10 -4.83 -20.54
CA ALA A 331 -7.94 -5.70 -20.64
C ALA A 331 -8.31 -7.20 -20.78
N ASP A 332 -7.32 -8.02 -21.08
CA ASP A 332 -7.42 -9.48 -21.17
C ASP A 332 -6.69 -10.18 -20.02
N VAL A 333 -5.59 -9.60 -19.54
CA VAL A 333 -4.73 -10.14 -18.47
C VAL A 333 -4.15 -8.99 -17.68
N TYR A 334 -4.12 -9.12 -16.35
CA TYR A 334 -3.36 -8.24 -15.47
C TYR A 334 -1.97 -8.82 -15.25
N VAL A 335 -0.92 -8.01 -15.41
CA VAL A 335 0.48 -8.43 -15.23
C VAL A 335 1.08 -7.66 -14.06
N HIS A 336 1.71 -8.36 -13.10
CA HIS A 336 2.26 -7.73 -11.91
C HIS A 336 3.70 -8.16 -11.60
N PRO A 337 4.68 -7.72 -12.39
CA PRO A 337 6.08 -7.92 -12.06
C PRO A 337 6.44 -7.04 -10.85
N ALA A 338 6.79 -7.68 -9.75
CA ALA A 338 7.13 -7.01 -8.52
C ALA A 338 8.40 -7.60 -7.89
N ARG A 339 9.18 -6.74 -7.24
CA ARG A 339 10.31 -7.12 -6.38
C ARG A 339 9.90 -7.19 -4.93
N ALA A 340 8.84 -6.50 -4.57
CA ALA A 340 8.34 -6.41 -3.23
C ALA A 340 6.86 -6.01 -3.20
N GLU A 341 6.06 -6.74 -2.45
CA GLU A 341 4.65 -6.44 -2.23
C GLU A 341 4.20 -6.98 -0.87
N THR A 342 3.54 -6.16 -0.08
CA THR A 342 3.00 -6.61 1.21
C THR A 342 1.65 -7.30 1.05
N PHE A 343 0.82 -6.81 0.14
CA PHE A 343 -0.49 -7.37 -0.17
C PHE A 343 -0.76 -7.34 -1.68
N GLY A 344 -1.03 -6.17 -2.27
CA GLY A 344 -1.32 -6.05 -3.69
C GLY A 344 -2.78 -5.76 -4.00
N LEU A 345 -3.34 -4.65 -3.46
CA LEU A 345 -4.72 -4.23 -3.73
C LEU A 345 -5.07 -4.22 -5.23
N VAL A 346 -4.15 -3.78 -6.08
CA VAL A 346 -4.34 -3.72 -7.54
C VAL A 346 -4.52 -5.10 -8.19
N ILE A 347 -3.99 -6.17 -7.57
CA ILE A 347 -4.23 -7.55 -7.99
C ILE A 347 -5.69 -7.92 -7.70
N VAL A 348 -6.13 -7.67 -6.48
CA VAL A 348 -7.51 -7.96 -6.05
C VAL A 348 -8.52 -7.15 -6.87
N GLU A 349 -8.22 -5.88 -7.19
CA GLU A 349 -9.03 -5.03 -8.06
C GLU A 349 -9.16 -5.63 -9.47
N ALA A 350 -8.06 -6.12 -10.05
CA ALA A 350 -8.06 -6.73 -11.37
C ALA A 350 -8.81 -8.08 -11.38
N GLU A 351 -8.58 -8.93 -10.37
CA GLU A 351 -9.26 -10.21 -10.19
C GLU A 351 -10.78 -10.05 -10.05
N SER A 352 -11.22 -9.08 -9.26
CA SER A 352 -12.66 -8.81 -9.09
C SER A 352 -13.33 -8.27 -10.36
N CYS A 353 -12.56 -7.64 -11.25
CA CYS A 353 -13.03 -7.28 -12.61
C CYS A 353 -12.99 -8.46 -13.59
N GLY A 354 -12.56 -9.64 -13.16
CA GLY A 354 -12.53 -10.87 -13.96
C GLY A 354 -11.27 -11.05 -14.80
N LEU A 355 -10.17 -10.38 -14.48
CA LEU A 355 -8.90 -10.58 -15.14
C LEU A 355 -8.10 -11.70 -14.44
N PRO A 356 -7.64 -12.72 -15.18
CA PRO A 356 -6.58 -13.57 -14.65
C PRO A 356 -5.30 -12.77 -14.49
N VAL A 357 -4.53 -13.11 -13.48
CA VAL A 357 -3.30 -12.38 -13.11
C VAL A 357 -2.06 -13.21 -13.40
N VAL A 358 -1.02 -12.58 -13.95
CA VAL A 358 0.34 -13.16 -14.02
C VAL A 358 1.25 -12.29 -13.16
N ALA A 359 1.75 -12.81 -12.05
CA ALA A 359 2.49 -12.03 -11.08
C ALA A 359 3.74 -12.72 -10.54
N SER A 360 4.72 -11.90 -10.09
CA SER A 360 5.89 -12.41 -9.38
C SER A 360 5.50 -12.99 -8.00
N ALA A 361 6.01 -14.17 -7.67
CA ALA A 361 5.77 -14.84 -6.39
C ALA A 361 6.60 -14.21 -5.25
N VAL A 362 6.26 -12.97 -4.86
CA VAL A 362 6.97 -12.22 -3.79
C VAL A 362 6.03 -11.70 -2.73
N GLY A 363 6.50 -11.67 -1.48
CA GLY A 363 5.78 -11.09 -0.37
C GLY A 363 4.41 -11.74 -0.15
N GLY A 364 3.35 -10.94 -0.07
CA GLY A 364 1.97 -11.40 0.11
C GLY A 364 1.26 -11.83 -1.17
N ILE A 365 1.87 -11.65 -2.37
CA ILE A 365 1.22 -12.01 -3.65
C ILE A 365 0.79 -13.48 -3.72
N PRO A 366 1.58 -14.48 -3.26
CA PRO A 366 1.17 -15.88 -3.28
C PRO A 366 -0.08 -16.21 -2.43
N GLU A 367 -0.51 -15.28 -1.57
CA GLU A 367 -1.73 -15.45 -0.78
C GLU A 367 -2.99 -14.96 -1.52
N LEU A 368 -2.81 -14.20 -2.61
CA LEU A 368 -3.91 -13.64 -3.41
C LEU A 368 -4.27 -14.55 -4.58
N ILE A 369 -3.27 -15.15 -5.23
CA ILE A 369 -3.42 -15.89 -6.48
C ILE A 369 -3.35 -17.38 -6.22
N ILE A 370 -4.37 -18.12 -6.65
CA ILE A 370 -4.33 -19.58 -6.68
C ILE A 370 -3.70 -19.98 -8.02
N ASP A 371 -2.43 -20.43 -7.97
CA ASP A 371 -1.63 -20.75 -9.15
C ASP A 371 -2.29 -21.81 -10.03
N GLY A 372 -2.44 -21.51 -11.33
CA GLY A 372 -3.13 -22.35 -12.31
C GLY A 372 -4.66 -22.30 -12.26
N ASP A 373 -5.25 -21.57 -11.28
CA ASP A 373 -6.71 -21.49 -11.10
C ASP A 373 -7.27 -20.08 -11.26
N THR A 374 -6.75 -19.07 -10.55
CA THR A 374 -7.14 -17.66 -10.71
C THR A 374 -6.13 -16.85 -11.52
N GLY A 375 -4.92 -17.38 -11.68
CA GLY A 375 -3.81 -16.74 -12.37
C GLY A 375 -2.56 -17.60 -12.35
N TYR A 376 -1.41 -16.99 -12.58
CA TYR A 376 -0.11 -17.65 -12.54
C TYR A 376 0.88 -16.89 -11.66
N LEU A 377 1.63 -17.64 -10.85
CA LEU A 377 2.76 -17.17 -10.07
C LEU A 377 4.06 -17.55 -10.81
N VAL A 378 4.93 -16.55 -11.01
CA VAL A 378 6.23 -16.75 -11.64
C VAL A 378 7.36 -16.31 -10.70
N PRO A 379 8.56 -16.87 -10.80
CA PRO A 379 9.70 -16.40 -10.00
C PRO A 379 9.97 -14.90 -10.24
N MET A 380 10.45 -14.20 -9.20
CA MET A 380 10.81 -12.79 -9.31
C MET A 380 11.85 -12.56 -10.40
N GLY A 381 11.60 -11.65 -11.34
CA GLY A 381 12.50 -11.29 -12.43
C GLY A 381 12.54 -12.28 -13.59
N ASP A 382 11.73 -13.35 -13.58
CA ASP A 382 11.66 -14.33 -14.66
C ASP A 382 10.73 -13.83 -15.77
N ALA A 383 11.29 -13.03 -16.67
CA ALA A 383 10.58 -12.48 -17.83
C ALA A 383 10.16 -13.54 -18.84
N GLU A 384 10.95 -14.63 -18.99
CA GLU A 384 10.66 -15.72 -19.91
C GLU A 384 9.40 -16.49 -19.46
N MET A 385 9.34 -16.90 -18.20
CA MET A 385 8.17 -17.58 -17.66
C MET A 385 6.94 -16.66 -17.65
N MET A 386 7.13 -15.36 -17.35
CA MET A 386 6.04 -14.39 -17.41
C MET A 386 5.46 -14.27 -18.82
N ALA A 387 6.32 -14.18 -19.85
CA ALA A 387 5.89 -14.15 -21.24
C ALA A 387 5.19 -15.46 -21.66
N GLU A 388 5.72 -16.64 -21.23
CA GLU A 388 5.09 -17.94 -21.48
C GLU A 388 3.64 -17.99 -20.93
N LYS A 389 3.43 -17.57 -19.67
CA LYS A 389 2.11 -17.59 -19.06
C LYS A 389 1.15 -16.60 -19.70
N ILE A 390 1.63 -15.42 -20.11
CA ILE A 390 0.83 -14.46 -20.88
C ILE A 390 0.43 -15.06 -22.23
N LEU A 391 1.33 -15.73 -22.94
CA LEU A 391 1.03 -16.39 -24.22
C LEU A 391 0.03 -17.55 -24.05
N GLN A 392 0.15 -18.32 -22.98
CA GLN A 392 -0.83 -19.37 -22.67
C GLN A 392 -2.23 -18.77 -22.53
N LEU A 393 -2.38 -17.68 -21.78
CA LEU A 393 -3.67 -16.98 -21.61
C LEU A 393 -4.13 -16.28 -22.90
N LYS A 394 -3.20 -15.78 -23.74
CA LYS A 394 -3.56 -15.19 -25.04
C LYS A 394 -4.14 -16.21 -25.98
N ASN A 395 -3.52 -17.39 -26.07
CA ASN A 395 -3.86 -18.43 -27.03
C ASN A 395 -5.03 -19.31 -26.60
N ASP A 396 -5.32 -19.41 -25.30
CA ASP A 396 -6.43 -20.18 -24.76
C ASP A 396 -7.47 -19.26 -24.08
N ARG A 397 -8.46 -18.85 -24.88
CA ARG A 397 -9.57 -18.03 -24.38
C ARG A 397 -10.42 -18.74 -23.33
N VAL A 398 -10.63 -20.08 -23.47
CA VAL A 398 -11.46 -20.84 -22.54
C VAL A 398 -10.80 -20.87 -21.17
N LEU A 399 -9.48 -21.12 -21.14
CA LEU A 399 -8.67 -21.06 -19.92
C LEU A 399 -8.72 -19.67 -19.29
N ARG A 400 -8.48 -18.63 -20.07
CA ARG A 400 -8.51 -17.23 -19.62
C ARG A 400 -9.85 -16.85 -18.99
N ASP A 401 -10.95 -17.17 -19.68
CA ASP A 401 -12.31 -16.87 -19.19
C ASP A 401 -12.65 -17.70 -17.93
N ARG A 402 -12.16 -18.95 -17.82
CA ARG A 402 -12.31 -19.76 -16.62
C ARG A 402 -11.57 -19.16 -15.42
N MET A 403 -10.29 -18.82 -15.61
CA MET A 403 -9.49 -18.21 -14.55
C MET A 403 -10.09 -16.88 -14.06
N GLY A 404 -10.57 -16.04 -14.99
CA GLY A 404 -11.25 -14.80 -14.62
C GLY A 404 -12.51 -15.03 -13.79
N ARG A 405 -13.32 -16.04 -14.08
CA ARG A 405 -14.49 -16.40 -13.25
C ARG A 405 -14.08 -16.89 -11.86
N ASN A 406 -13.04 -17.72 -11.77
CA ASN A 406 -12.54 -18.21 -10.49
C ASN A 406 -11.97 -17.07 -9.64
N ALA A 407 -11.27 -16.13 -10.26
CA ALA A 407 -10.76 -14.91 -9.62
C ALA A 407 -11.89 -14.05 -9.02
N ILE A 408 -13.00 -13.84 -9.75
CA ILE A 408 -14.19 -13.15 -9.23
C ILE A 408 -14.72 -13.87 -7.99
N THR A 409 -14.88 -15.20 -8.04
CA THR A 409 -15.40 -15.97 -6.92
C THR A 409 -14.50 -15.82 -5.68
N LEU A 410 -13.20 -15.96 -5.86
CA LEU A 410 -12.22 -15.79 -4.78
C LEU A 410 -12.31 -14.41 -4.14
N THR A 411 -12.37 -13.35 -4.96
CA THR A 411 -12.42 -11.98 -4.45
C THR A 411 -13.73 -11.67 -3.72
N MET A 412 -14.86 -12.17 -4.21
CA MET A 412 -16.15 -12.02 -3.53
C MET A 412 -16.19 -12.72 -2.17
N GLU A 413 -15.53 -13.86 -2.03
CA GLU A 413 -15.52 -14.65 -0.80
C GLU A 413 -14.55 -14.12 0.26
N GLN A 414 -13.46 -13.44 -0.15
CA GLN A 414 -12.36 -13.13 0.76
C GLN A 414 -12.02 -11.65 0.88
N TYR A 415 -12.25 -10.85 -0.17
CA TYR A 415 -11.69 -9.50 -0.30
C TYR A 415 -12.74 -8.40 -0.47
N ASP A 416 -14.02 -8.66 -0.21
CA ASP A 416 -15.04 -7.61 -0.05
C ASP A 416 -14.67 -6.73 1.16
N GLU A 417 -14.73 -5.41 1.02
CA GLU A 417 -14.48 -4.49 2.12
C GLU A 417 -15.40 -4.69 3.32
N ASN A 418 -16.63 -5.20 3.12
CA ASN A 418 -17.52 -5.55 4.20
C ASN A 418 -16.99 -6.73 5.04
N ILE A 419 -16.38 -7.74 4.37
CA ILE A 419 -15.71 -8.86 5.06
C ILE A 419 -14.52 -8.35 5.88
N MET A 420 -13.72 -7.43 5.33
CA MET A 420 -12.63 -6.80 6.07
C MET A 420 -13.15 -6.07 7.31
N VAL A 421 -14.18 -5.25 7.17
CA VAL A 421 -14.79 -4.49 8.28
C VAL A 421 -15.34 -5.42 9.35
N ASP A 422 -16.03 -6.49 8.97
CA ASP A 422 -16.55 -7.49 9.91
C ASP A 422 -15.43 -8.19 10.69
N LYS A 423 -14.30 -8.52 10.02
CA LYS A 423 -13.12 -9.09 10.67
C LYS A 423 -12.52 -8.09 11.69
N TYR A 424 -12.39 -6.81 11.32
CA TYR A 424 -11.93 -5.78 12.25
C TYR A 424 -12.88 -5.59 13.43
N LEU A 425 -14.19 -5.57 13.21
CA LEU A 425 -15.17 -5.46 14.30
C LEU A 425 -15.11 -6.63 15.27
N LYS A 426 -14.95 -7.85 14.77
CA LYS A 426 -14.76 -9.04 15.61
C LYS A 426 -13.49 -8.91 16.42
N TYR A 427 -12.40 -8.49 15.79
CA TYR A 427 -11.11 -8.30 16.44
C TYR A 427 -11.15 -7.19 17.49
N TYR A 428 -11.76 -6.03 17.20
CA TYR A 428 -11.93 -4.95 18.18
C TYR A 428 -12.77 -5.40 19.38
N LYS A 429 -13.86 -6.14 19.15
CA LYS A 429 -14.70 -6.66 20.22
C LYS A 429 -13.96 -7.65 21.12
N SER A 430 -13.10 -8.54 20.54
CA SER A 430 -12.28 -9.46 21.36
C SER A 430 -11.32 -8.70 22.27
N ILE A 431 -10.66 -7.65 21.73
CA ILE A 431 -9.73 -6.81 22.49
C ILE A 431 -10.43 -6.08 23.65
N ILE A 432 -11.60 -5.49 23.40
CA ILE A 432 -12.33 -4.73 24.44
C ILE A 432 -12.86 -5.65 25.53
N ASN A 433 -13.28 -6.87 25.19
CA ASN A 433 -13.86 -7.82 26.15
C ASN A 433 -12.80 -8.59 26.95
N ASN A 434 -11.55 -8.63 26.48
CA ASN A 434 -10.41 -9.31 27.14
C ASN A 434 -9.19 -8.36 27.17
N PRO A 435 -9.27 -7.25 27.95
CA PRO A 435 -8.23 -6.22 27.93
C PRO A 435 -6.88 -6.65 28.57
#